data_f2719418f42ed945334e97424a9675c9
#
_entry.id   f2719418f42ed945334e97424a9675c9
#
_cell.length_a   1.000
_cell.length_b   1.000
_cell.length_c   1.000
_cell.angle_alpha   90.00
_cell.angle_beta   90.00
_cell.angle_gamma   90.00
#
_symmetry.space_group_name_H-M   'P 1'
#
loop_
_entity.id
_entity.type
_entity.pdbx_description
1 polymer ?
#
loop_
_entity_poly.entity_id
_entity_poly.type
_entity_poly.pdbx_seq_one_letter_code
_entity_poly.pdbx_strand_id
1 'polypeptide(L)'
;MATTRPVVFFDITIGGRPAGRIVMQLFSDIVPKTAENFRALCTGEKGVGKAGKPLHFKGCSFHRVIKGFMIQGGDFTAGNGTGGESIYGEKFEDENFEVKHSKRFLLSMANAGPGTNGSQFFITCNQTPHLDGKHVVFGEVIRGKSVVRAVENTETSSGDVPKEPCVIADCGELPPDDPSFTQPVAADGDVYEDYPEDQDPVDGQDIGEKPEVALKIAREVREVGNKLFKEGKYEDALHKYQKAIRYIDFHVDLPKGAPPELRDSFDALLAPLLLNSALAALRAGGPANARLALRVTDRALANLELSDTDKAKALYREGLAHVVINEDEEAEEALGKAHALVKDDKAIAAELEKVRGRLRGKREKEKKAFKKMFA
;
A
#
# COMPACT_ATOMS: atom_id res chain seq x y z
N MET A 1 -3.07 24.13 31.44
CA MET A 1 -3.13 22.69 31.14
C MET A 1 -3.05 22.56 29.63
N ALA A 2 -2.09 21.85 29.09
CA ALA A 2 -2.05 21.61 27.65
C ALA A 2 -3.32 20.81 27.30
N THR A 3 -4.16 21.35 26.43
CA THR A 3 -5.33 20.64 25.91
C THR A 3 -4.81 19.47 25.08
N THR A 4 -5.09 18.26 25.52
CA THR A 4 -4.77 17.06 24.73
C THR A 4 -5.57 17.13 23.43
N ARG A 5 -4.85 17.07 22.27
CA ARG A 5 -5.49 17.05 20.96
C ARG A 5 -6.36 15.79 20.83
N PRO A 6 -7.64 15.92 20.45
CA PRO A 6 -8.50 14.77 20.21
C PRO A 6 -7.92 13.87 19.12
N VAL A 7 -8.15 12.57 19.26
CA VAL A 7 -7.76 11.58 18.26
C VAL A 7 -8.98 10.78 17.83
N VAL A 8 -9.17 10.68 16.54
CA VAL A 8 -10.32 10.02 15.92
C VAL A 8 -9.85 8.94 14.95
N PHE A 9 -10.76 8.03 14.61
CA PHE A 9 -10.43 6.94 13.67
C PHE A 9 -11.49 6.76 12.59
N PHE A 10 -11.06 6.20 11.48
CA PHE A 10 -11.90 5.63 10.43
C PHE A 10 -11.50 4.18 10.17
N ASP A 11 -12.45 3.26 10.18
CA ASP A 11 -12.28 1.92 9.63
C ASP A 11 -12.75 1.92 8.18
N ILE A 12 -11.85 1.59 7.27
CA ILE A 12 -12.07 1.72 5.83
C ILE A 12 -12.32 0.36 5.18
N THR A 13 -13.28 0.35 4.26
CA THR A 13 -13.45 -0.77 3.31
C THR A 13 -13.26 -0.28 1.88
N ILE A 14 -12.67 -1.13 1.03
CA ILE A 14 -12.51 -0.91 -0.42
C ILE A 14 -13.20 -2.07 -1.13
N GLY A 15 -14.20 -1.79 -1.95
CA GLY A 15 -15.02 -2.82 -2.60
C GLY A 15 -15.68 -3.78 -1.61
N GLY A 16 -16.04 -3.28 -0.42
CA GLY A 16 -16.65 -4.07 0.67
C GLY A 16 -15.67 -4.92 1.48
N ARG A 17 -14.38 -4.93 1.14
CA ARG A 17 -13.33 -5.66 1.87
C ARG A 17 -12.64 -4.73 2.88
N PRO A 18 -12.40 -5.16 4.12
CA PRO A 18 -11.65 -4.36 5.09
C PRO A 18 -10.27 -3.97 4.55
N ALA A 19 -9.96 -2.67 4.58
CA ALA A 19 -8.66 -2.14 4.18
C ALA A 19 -7.79 -1.76 5.38
N GLY A 20 -8.40 -1.50 6.55
CA GLY A 20 -7.71 -1.16 7.78
C GLY A 20 -8.24 0.12 8.43
N ARG A 21 -7.53 0.57 9.46
CA ARG A 21 -7.89 1.75 10.26
C ARG A 21 -6.96 2.92 9.96
N ILE A 22 -7.53 4.11 9.78
CA ILE A 22 -6.82 5.40 9.75
C ILE A 22 -7.04 6.06 11.10
N VAL A 23 -5.97 6.47 11.78
CA VAL A 23 -6.03 7.23 13.05
C VAL A 23 -5.50 8.63 12.81
N MET A 24 -6.25 9.64 13.26
CA MET A 24 -6.01 11.03 12.96
C MET A 24 -6.00 11.86 14.24
N GLN A 25 -5.01 12.73 14.41
CA GLN A 25 -4.94 13.72 15.49
C GLN A 25 -5.46 15.05 14.98
N LEU A 26 -6.33 15.69 15.76
CA LEU A 26 -6.96 16.96 15.41
C LEU A 26 -6.28 18.14 16.14
N PHE A 27 -6.04 19.23 15.43
CA PHE A 27 -5.34 20.42 15.93
C PHE A 27 -6.29 21.36 16.69
N SER A 28 -6.91 20.85 17.77
CA SER A 28 -7.89 21.60 18.59
C SER A 28 -7.29 22.81 19.32
N ASP A 29 -5.98 22.87 19.46
CA ASP A 29 -5.22 24.01 20.01
C ASP A 29 -5.04 25.13 18.99
N ILE A 30 -5.13 24.87 17.69
CA ILE A 30 -4.93 25.84 16.60
C ILE A 30 -6.27 26.23 15.97
N VAL A 31 -7.12 25.24 15.68
CA VAL A 31 -8.43 25.41 15.03
C VAL A 31 -9.52 24.64 15.79
N PRO A 32 -9.83 25.06 17.02
CA PRO A 32 -10.74 24.35 17.94
C PRO A 32 -12.13 24.10 17.35
N LYS A 33 -12.69 25.05 16.63
CA LYS A 33 -14.03 24.95 16.04
C LYS A 33 -14.08 23.95 14.90
N THR A 34 -13.08 23.98 14.03
CA THR A 34 -12.97 23.06 12.90
C THR A 34 -12.67 21.64 13.39
N ALA A 35 -11.77 21.49 14.35
CA ALA A 35 -11.46 20.22 14.99
C ALA A 35 -12.67 19.59 15.68
N GLU A 36 -13.46 20.40 16.43
CA GLU A 36 -14.67 19.93 17.10
C GLU A 36 -15.76 19.49 16.09
N ASN A 37 -15.92 20.23 14.99
CA ASN A 37 -16.83 19.82 13.92
C ASN A 37 -16.50 18.40 13.42
N PHE A 38 -15.23 18.16 13.11
CA PHE A 38 -14.81 16.86 12.61
C PHE A 38 -14.91 15.74 13.65
N ARG A 39 -14.50 16.02 14.91
CA ARG A 39 -14.61 15.07 16.02
C ARG A 39 -16.07 14.62 16.23
N ALA A 40 -16.97 15.58 16.32
CA ALA A 40 -18.39 15.30 16.55
C ALA A 40 -19.07 14.57 15.39
N LEU A 41 -18.60 14.80 14.15
CA LEU A 41 -19.04 14.03 12.97
C LEU A 41 -18.45 12.59 12.96
N CYS A 42 -17.30 12.37 13.61
CA CYS A 42 -16.77 11.02 13.82
C CYS A 42 -17.59 10.24 14.85
N THR A 43 -18.04 10.87 15.93
CA THR A 43 -18.81 10.21 17.00
C THR A 43 -20.30 10.10 16.71
N GLY A 44 -20.84 10.98 15.85
CA GLY A 44 -22.26 11.02 15.54
C GLY A 44 -23.15 11.57 16.67
N GLU A 45 -22.55 12.15 17.71
CA GLU A 45 -23.22 12.59 18.96
C GLU A 45 -24.21 13.74 18.79
N LYS A 46 -24.14 14.48 17.68
CA LYS A 46 -25.04 15.61 17.40
C LYS A 46 -26.39 15.24 16.81
N GLY A 47 -26.62 13.93 16.57
CA GLY A 47 -27.89 13.42 16.08
C GLY A 47 -28.16 13.75 14.62
N VAL A 48 -29.34 14.24 14.28
CA VAL A 48 -29.82 14.49 12.91
C VAL A 48 -29.67 15.97 12.55
N GLY A 49 -29.09 16.24 11.39
CA GLY A 49 -28.90 17.59 10.87
C GLY A 49 -30.14 18.16 10.16
N LYS A 50 -30.01 19.37 9.62
CA LYS A 50 -31.10 20.04 8.89
C LYS A 50 -31.50 19.33 7.61
N ALA A 51 -30.58 18.63 6.96
CA ALA A 51 -30.85 17.80 5.79
C ALA A 51 -31.59 16.48 6.11
N GLY A 52 -31.95 16.25 7.38
CA GLY A 52 -32.65 15.03 7.81
C GLY A 52 -31.76 13.78 7.81
N LYS A 53 -30.44 13.93 7.75
CA LYS A 53 -29.45 12.85 7.81
C LYS A 53 -28.69 12.88 9.12
N PRO A 54 -28.21 11.73 9.63
CA PRO A 54 -27.31 11.73 10.78
C PRO A 54 -26.04 12.57 10.51
N LEU A 55 -25.68 13.41 11.46
CA LEU A 55 -24.41 14.15 11.46
C LEU A 55 -23.27 13.19 11.84
N HIS A 56 -22.95 12.28 10.92
CA HIS A 56 -22.04 11.16 11.17
C HIS A 56 -21.35 10.71 9.90
N PHE A 57 -20.04 10.45 9.95
CA PHE A 57 -19.28 9.96 8.81
C PHE A 57 -19.45 8.45 8.54
N LYS A 58 -20.02 7.69 9.47
CA LYS A 58 -20.24 6.26 9.26
C LYS A 58 -21.12 5.99 8.04
N GLY A 59 -20.62 5.17 7.12
CA GLY A 59 -21.27 4.87 5.85
C GLY A 59 -20.95 5.88 4.73
N CYS A 60 -20.22 6.97 5.01
CA CYS A 60 -19.80 7.94 4.01
C CYS A 60 -18.67 7.38 3.16
N SER A 61 -18.63 7.73 1.88
CA SER A 61 -17.58 7.31 0.95
C SER A 61 -16.58 8.44 0.65
N PHE A 62 -15.38 8.06 0.26
CA PHE A 62 -14.48 8.93 -0.48
C PHE A 62 -14.98 9.01 -1.92
N HIS A 63 -15.69 10.08 -2.24
CA HIS A 63 -16.36 10.26 -3.52
C HIS A 63 -15.44 10.80 -4.62
N ARG A 64 -14.25 11.33 -4.27
CA ARG A 64 -13.26 11.83 -5.21
C ARG A 64 -11.85 11.47 -4.76
N VAL A 65 -11.08 10.86 -5.64
CA VAL A 65 -9.70 10.41 -5.38
C VAL A 65 -8.81 10.83 -6.54
N ILE A 66 -7.79 11.64 -6.25
CA ILE A 66 -6.77 12.06 -7.23
C ILE A 66 -5.40 11.60 -6.74
N LYS A 67 -4.83 10.64 -7.43
CA LYS A 67 -3.51 10.08 -7.12
C LYS A 67 -2.43 11.17 -7.16
N GLY A 68 -1.56 11.19 -6.13
CA GLY A 68 -0.52 12.20 -5.97
C GLY A 68 -1.02 13.58 -5.53
N PHE A 69 -2.31 13.70 -5.20
CA PHE A 69 -2.90 14.95 -4.74
C PHE A 69 -3.68 14.81 -3.44
N MET A 70 -4.88 14.19 -3.47
CA MET A 70 -5.72 14.05 -2.27
C MET A 70 -6.80 12.98 -2.44
N ILE A 71 -7.35 12.53 -1.30
CA ILE A 71 -8.59 11.76 -1.22
C ILE A 71 -9.64 12.60 -0.49
N GLN A 72 -10.84 12.76 -1.08
CA GLN A 72 -11.91 13.63 -0.57
C GLN A 72 -13.15 12.83 -0.20
N GLY A 73 -13.70 13.12 0.96
CA GLY A 73 -14.91 12.50 1.50
C GLY A 73 -15.71 13.47 2.36
N GLY A 74 -16.62 12.92 3.18
CA GLY A 74 -17.38 13.70 4.16
C GLY A 74 -18.73 14.24 3.66
N ASP A 75 -19.14 13.90 2.43
CA ASP A 75 -20.52 14.17 1.98
C ASP A 75 -21.45 13.03 2.39
N PHE A 76 -21.93 13.05 3.61
CA PHE A 76 -22.88 12.03 4.12
C PHE A 76 -24.34 12.30 3.71
N THR A 77 -24.63 13.41 3.03
CA THR A 77 -25.97 13.75 2.59
C THR A 77 -26.27 13.30 1.17
N ALA A 78 -25.41 13.66 0.20
CA ALA A 78 -25.59 13.34 -1.21
C ALA A 78 -24.59 12.27 -1.71
N GLY A 79 -23.41 12.16 -1.07
CA GLY A 79 -22.39 11.16 -1.42
C GLY A 79 -21.63 11.43 -2.73
N ASN A 80 -21.78 12.60 -3.33
CA ASN A 80 -21.21 12.95 -4.63
C ASN A 80 -20.42 14.26 -4.65
N GLY A 81 -20.20 14.86 -3.49
CA GLY A 81 -19.45 16.10 -3.30
C GLY A 81 -20.30 17.38 -3.38
N THR A 82 -21.61 17.29 -3.56
CA THR A 82 -22.51 18.47 -3.60
C THR A 82 -23.17 18.78 -2.27
N GLY A 83 -23.09 17.87 -1.30
CA GLY A 83 -23.78 17.92 -0.02
C GLY A 83 -22.85 18.11 1.17
N GLY A 84 -23.33 17.65 2.33
CA GLY A 84 -22.66 17.76 3.63
C GLY A 84 -23.02 19.04 4.38
N GLU A 85 -23.16 18.91 5.70
CA GLU A 85 -23.42 20.03 6.60
C GLU A 85 -22.57 19.91 7.86
N SER A 86 -22.27 21.02 8.51
CA SER A 86 -21.51 21.04 9.76
C SER A 86 -22.41 20.86 10.97
N ILE A 87 -21.81 20.63 12.13
CA ILE A 87 -22.52 20.58 13.42
C ILE A 87 -23.08 21.98 13.85
N TYR A 88 -22.60 23.04 13.20
CA TYR A 88 -23.01 24.41 13.46
C TYR A 88 -24.16 24.89 12.56
N GLY A 89 -24.50 24.10 11.55
CA GLY A 89 -25.46 24.41 10.50
C GLY A 89 -24.91 24.04 9.14
N GLU A 90 -25.50 24.60 8.08
CA GLU A 90 -25.11 24.23 6.72
C GLU A 90 -23.63 24.51 6.42
N LYS A 91 -23.17 25.71 6.77
CA LYS A 91 -21.78 26.16 6.54
C LYS A 91 -21.23 26.91 7.75
N PHE A 92 -19.89 27.01 7.87
CA PHE A 92 -19.19 27.84 8.83
C PHE A 92 -17.93 28.47 8.26
N GLU A 93 -17.48 29.54 8.88
CA GLU A 93 -16.35 30.36 8.44
C GLU A 93 -15.01 29.64 8.51
N ASP A 94 -14.04 30.09 7.69
CA ASP A 94 -12.65 29.70 7.81
C ASP A 94 -12.07 30.18 9.13
N GLU A 95 -11.55 29.26 9.96
CA GLU A 95 -11.11 29.63 11.31
C GLU A 95 -9.74 30.32 11.27
N ASN A 96 -8.74 29.71 10.63
CA ASN A 96 -7.47 30.33 10.31
C ASN A 96 -6.71 29.49 9.25
N PHE A 97 -5.56 30.02 8.79
CA PHE A 97 -4.68 29.39 7.82
C PHE A 97 -3.23 29.30 8.31
N GLU A 98 -3.04 29.13 9.63
CA GLU A 98 -1.73 29.07 10.25
C GLU A 98 -0.96 27.83 9.77
N VAL A 99 -1.60 26.66 9.83
CA VAL A 99 -1.01 25.43 9.35
C VAL A 99 -1.06 25.36 7.83
N LYS A 100 0.10 25.10 7.21
CA LYS A 100 0.27 25.03 5.76
C LYS A 100 0.23 23.58 5.27
N HIS A 101 -0.14 23.39 3.99
CA HIS A 101 -0.15 22.09 3.32
C HIS A 101 1.27 21.63 2.93
N SER A 102 2.17 21.59 3.90
CA SER A 102 3.61 21.37 3.72
C SER A 102 4.03 19.91 3.66
N LYS A 103 3.14 18.99 3.94
CA LYS A 103 3.41 17.54 3.95
C LYS A 103 2.20 16.73 3.52
N ARG A 104 2.40 15.44 3.32
CA ARG A 104 1.35 14.44 3.07
C ARG A 104 0.54 14.18 4.34
N PHE A 105 -0.64 13.60 4.17
CA PHE A 105 -1.49 13.09 5.26
C PHE A 105 -2.04 14.16 6.20
N LEU A 106 -2.12 15.41 5.74
CA LEU A 106 -2.84 16.47 6.45
C LEU A 106 -4.33 16.38 6.13
N LEU A 107 -5.15 16.62 7.18
CA LEU A 107 -6.59 16.79 7.05
C LEU A 107 -6.89 18.25 6.79
N SER A 108 -7.66 18.54 5.76
CA SER A 108 -8.03 19.90 5.38
C SER A 108 -9.50 19.97 4.97
N MET A 109 -10.16 21.10 5.24
CA MET A 109 -11.56 21.31 4.89
C MET A 109 -11.72 21.52 3.39
N ALA A 110 -12.63 20.77 2.77
CA ALA A 110 -13.12 21.09 1.44
C ALA A 110 -14.17 22.19 1.55
N ASN A 111 -14.13 23.17 0.63
CA ASN A 111 -15.07 24.27 0.57
C ASN A 111 -15.37 24.67 -0.89
N ALA A 112 -16.40 25.51 -1.09
CA ALA A 112 -16.77 26.10 -2.38
C ALA A 112 -16.43 27.60 -2.46
N GLY A 113 -15.47 28.04 -1.69
CA GLY A 113 -15.00 29.41 -1.52
C GLY A 113 -14.93 29.82 -0.05
N PRO A 114 -14.47 31.06 0.26
CA PRO A 114 -14.26 31.51 1.63
C PRO A 114 -15.52 31.35 2.51
N GLY A 115 -15.32 30.80 3.71
CA GLY A 115 -16.38 30.68 4.72
C GLY A 115 -17.48 29.68 4.39
N THR A 116 -17.21 28.70 3.51
CA THR A 116 -18.22 27.70 3.11
C THR A 116 -17.89 26.27 3.59
N ASN A 117 -17.20 26.14 4.74
CA ASN A 117 -16.87 24.84 5.31
C ASN A 117 -18.14 24.11 5.79
N GLY A 118 -18.25 22.84 5.49
CA GLY A 118 -19.35 21.98 5.94
C GLY A 118 -18.81 20.75 6.67
N SER A 119 -19.12 19.57 6.14
CA SER A 119 -18.56 18.30 6.62
C SER A 119 -17.51 17.73 5.68
N GLN A 120 -17.43 18.20 4.42
CA GLN A 120 -16.49 17.64 3.47
C GLN A 120 -15.05 18.00 3.84
N PHE A 121 -14.18 17.03 3.71
CA PHE A 121 -12.76 17.11 4.01
C PHE A 121 -11.96 16.37 2.94
N PHE A 122 -10.67 16.63 2.91
CA PHE A 122 -9.73 15.81 2.16
C PHE A 122 -8.48 15.48 3.00
N ILE A 123 -7.85 14.37 2.66
CA ILE A 123 -6.54 13.98 3.19
C ILE A 123 -5.53 14.17 2.06
N THR A 124 -4.48 14.95 2.30
CA THR A 124 -3.44 15.20 1.29
C THR A 124 -2.60 13.96 1.05
N CYS A 125 -2.33 13.66 -0.22
CA CYS A 125 -1.43 12.58 -0.65
C CYS A 125 -0.06 13.12 -1.11
N ASN A 126 0.11 14.42 -1.12
CA ASN A 126 1.35 15.12 -1.43
C ASN A 126 1.39 16.49 -0.73
N GLN A 127 2.50 17.22 -0.86
CA GLN A 127 2.54 18.64 -0.53
C GLN A 127 1.65 19.42 -1.51
N THR A 128 0.78 20.28 -0.99
CA THR A 128 -0.21 21.01 -1.81
C THR A 128 -0.22 22.51 -1.47
N PRO A 129 0.90 23.24 -1.63
CA PRO A 129 1.04 24.62 -1.19
C PRO A 129 0.09 25.59 -1.90
N HIS A 130 -0.44 25.23 -3.06
CA HIS A 130 -1.44 26.01 -3.80
C HIS A 130 -2.82 26.09 -3.10
N LEU A 131 -3.05 25.28 -2.07
CA LEU A 131 -4.24 25.29 -1.22
C LEU A 131 -4.08 26.18 0.03
N ASP A 132 -2.87 26.65 0.31
CA ASP A 132 -2.59 27.53 1.44
C ASP A 132 -3.39 28.83 1.37
N GLY A 133 -3.98 29.23 2.50
CA GLY A 133 -4.84 30.41 2.58
C GLY A 133 -6.23 30.26 1.94
N LYS A 134 -6.59 29.04 1.51
CA LYS A 134 -7.90 28.73 0.91
C LYS A 134 -8.65 27.64 1.64
N HIS A 135 -7.92 26.67 2.20
CA HIS A 135 -8.48 25.53 2.92
C HIS A 135 -7.85 25.42 4.30
N VAL A 136 -8.69 25.22 5.32
CA VAL A 136 -8.25 25.15 6.72
C VAL A 136 -7.70 23.76 7.00
N VAL A 137 -6.41 23.67 7.33
CA VAL A 137 -5.80 22.42 7.82
C VAL A 137 -6.13 22.27 9.30
N PHE A 138 -6.71 21.12 9.68
CA PHE A 138 -7.22 20.92 11.04
C PHE A 138 -6.75 19.63 11.73
N GLY A 139 -5.89 18.86 11.10
CA GLY A 139 -5.36 17.62 11.67
C GLY A 139 -4.38 16.90 10.76
N GLU A 140 -3.94 15.75 11.23
CA GLU A 140 -3.05 14.87 10.47
C GLU A 140 -3.31 13.39 10.76
N VAL A 141 -3.00 12.54 9.79
CA VAL A 141 -2.99 11.10 9.97
C VAL A 141 -1.73 10.70 10.74
N ILE A 142 -1.91 10.06 11.88
CA ILE A 142 -0.81 9.58 12.73
C ILE A 142 -0.58 8.07 12.61
N ARG A 143 -1.60 7.31 12.13
CA ARG A 143 -1.51 5.87 11.86
C ARG A 143 -2.39 5.50 10.67
N GLY A 144 -2.03 4.41 9.99
CA GLY A 144 -2.80 3.92 8.84
C GLY A 144 -2.54 4.71 7.56
N LYS A 145 -1.36 5.29 7.40
CA LYS A 145 -0.92 5.95 6.17
C LYS A 145 -1.03 5.00 4.95
N SER A 146 -0.74 3.73 5.15
CA SER A 146 -0.90 2.66 4.14
C SER A 146 -2.36 2.52 3.67
N VAL A 147 -3.34 2.71 4.57
CA VAL A 147 -4.77 2.67 4.21
C VAL A 147 -5.15 3.87 3.37
N VAL A 148 -4.63 5.08 3.69
CA VAL A 148 -4.79 6.26 2.84
C VAL A 148 -4.22 6.01 1.45
N ARG A 149 -3.03 5.40 1.36
CA ARG A 149 -2.42 5.02 0.08
C ARG A 149 -3.20 3.94 -0.66
N ALA A 150 -3.82 3.00 0.03
CA ALA A 150 -4.69 2.02 -0.59
C ALA A 150 -5.89 2.68 -1.26
N VAL A 151 -6.53 3.66 -0.59
CA VAL A 151 -7.61 4.48 -1.17
C VAL A 151 -7.10 5.32 -2.33
N GLU A 152 -5.95 6.01 -2.18
CA GLU A 152 -5.32 6.83 -3.22
C GLU A 152 -5.05 6.03 -4.52
N ASN A 153 -4.66 4.77 -4.40
CA ASN A 153 -4.30 3.92 -5.51
C ASN A 153 -5.47 3.12 -6.11
N THR A 154 -6.71 3.32 -5.64
CA THR A 154 -7.88 2.73 -6.29
C THR A 154 -8.05 3.26 -7.70
N GLU A 155 -8.47 2.39 -8.62
CA GLU A 155 -8.84 2.84 -9.97
C GLU A 155 -10.03 3.79 -9.91
N THR A 156 -9.96 4.90 -10.66
CA THR A 156 -11.03 5.88 -10.76
C THR A 156 -11.68 5.89 -12.14
N SER A 157 -12.92 6.32 -12.19
CA SER A 157 -13.69 6.61 -13.38
C SER A 157 -13.63 8.12 -13.71
N SER A 158 -14.39 8.56 -14.73
CA SER A 158 -14.55 9.99 -15.05
C SER A 158 -15.04 10.75 -13.81
N GLY A 159 -14.45 11.93 -13.56
CA GLY A 159 -14.73 12.74 -12.36
C GLY A 159 -13.98 12.29 -11.10
N ASP A 160 -12.91 11.51 -11.25
CA ASP A 160 -12.04 11.03 -10.16
C ASP A 160 -12.78 10.15 -9.12
N VAL A 161 -13.90 9.52 -9.51
CA VAL A 161 -14.72 8.67 -8.63
C VAL A 161 -14.12 7.26 -8.57
N PRO A 162 -13.82 6.70 -7.38
CA PRO A 162 -13.34 5.33 -7.23
C PRO A 162 -14.28 4.30 -7.87
N LYS A 163 -13.75 3.40 -8.70
CA LYS A 163 -14.53 2.30 -9.30
C LYS A 163 -14.97 1.28 -8.25
N GLU A 164 -14.12 0.97 -7.29
CA GLU A 164 -14.48 0.22 -6.09
C GLU A 164 -14.80 1.22 -4.97
N PRO A 165 -15.99 1.19 -4.36
CA PRO A 165 -16.37 2.13 -3.31
C PRO A 165 -15.42 2.07 -2.12
N CYS A 166 -14.84 3.21 -1.75
CA CYS A 166 -14.02 3.39 -0.56
C CYS A 166 -14.88 3.99 0.54
N VAL A 167 -15.27 3.21 1.55
CA VAL A 167 -16.29 3.58 2.52
C VAL A 167 -15.72 3.62 3.93
N ILE A 168 -16.12 4.63 4.71
CA ILE A 168 -15.90 4.72 6.15
C ILE A 168 -16.90 3.77 6.80
N ALA A 169 -16.50 2.52 7.04
CA ALA A 169 -17.36 1.47 7.59
C ALA A 169 -17.69 1.75 9.07
N ASP A 170 -16.75 2.31 9.82
CA ASP A 170 -16.93 2.77 11.18
C ASP A 170 -16.02 3.96 11.47
N CYS A 171 -16.39 4.77 12.47
CA CYS A 171 -15.62 5.93 12.90
C CYS A 171 -15.97 6.30 14.33
N GLY A 172 -15.07 7.03 14.99
CA GLY A 172 -15.27 7.46 16.37
C GLY A 172 -14.07 8.24 16.90
N GLU A 173 -14.11 8.54 18.19
CA GLU A 173 -13.03 9.13 18.95
C GLU A 173 -12.32 8.05 19.78
N LEU A 174 -11.01 8.11 19.89
CA LEU A 174 -10.21 7.20 20.69
C LEU A 174 -9.87 7.82 22.03
N PRO A 175 -9.91 7.03 23.13
CA PRO A 175 -9.48 7.54 24.44
C PRO A 175 -7.98 7.85 24.44
N PRO A 176 -7.50 8.77 25.32
CA PRO A 176 -6.10 9.24 25.33
C PRO A 176 -5.06 8.13 25.57
N ASP A 177 -5.44 7.01 26.12
CA ASP A 177 -4.62 5.85 26.45
C ASP A 177 -4.88 4.66 25.51
N ASP A 178 -5.57 4.86 24.39
CA ASP A 178 -5.84 3.78 23.43
C ASP A 178 -4.54 3.17 22.89
N PRO A 179 -4.40 1.84 22.95
CA PRO A 179 -3.19 1.15 22.46
C PRO A 179 -2.84 1.45 21.00
N SER A 180 -3.81 1.85 20.16
CA SER A 180 -3.55 2.19 18.77
C SER A 180 -2.70 3.46 18.57
N PHE A 181 -2.48 4.28 19.63
CA PHE A 181 -1.53 5.40 19.57
C PHE A 181 -0.07 4.97 19.70
N THR A 182 0.17 3.96 20.52
CA THR A 182 1.52 3.57 20.95
C THR A 182 2.03 2.32 20.26
N GLN A 183 1.15 1.57 19.61
CA GLN A 183 1.51 0.32 18.97
C GLN A 183 0.95 0.22 17.55
N PRO A 184 1.77 0.39 16.54
CA PRO A 184 1.56 -0.28 15.29
C PRO A 184 2.27 -1.65 15.36
N VAL A 185 1.94 -2.49 16.31
CA VAL A 185 2.36 -3.87 16.20
C VAL A 185 1.27 -4.54 15.38
N ALA A 186 1.50 -4.67 14.08
CA ALA A 186 0.81 -5.69 13.32
C ALA A 186 0.91 -6.99 14.12
N ALA A 187 -0.14 -7.80 14.12
CA ALA A 187 -0.18 -9.05 14.91
C ALA A 187 1.02 -9.99 14.63
N ASP A 188 1.78 -9.72 13.57
CA ASP A 188 2.98 -10.41 13.13
C ASP A 188 4.30 -9.84 13.71
N GLY A 189 4.24 -8.70 14.43
CA GLY A 189 5.39 -8.04 15.04
C GLY A 189 6.09 -6.99 14.18
N ASP A 190 5.57 -6.68 12.98
CA ASP A 190 6.09 -5.59 12.15
C ASP A 190 5.63 -4.24 12.70
N VAL A 191 6.57 -3.37 13.01
CA VAL A 191 6.34 -2.04 13.63
C VAL A 191 6.53 -0.88 12.67
N TYR A 192 6.90 -1.15 11.42
CA TYR A 192 7.25 -0.14 10.43
C TYR A 192 6.10 0.21 9.51
N GLU A 193 6.12 1.40 8.92
CA GLU A 193 5.17 1.81 7.90
C GLU A 193 5.36 0.99 6.60
N ASP A 194 4.30 0.79 5.82
CA ASP A 194 4.36 0.01 4.58
C ASP A 194 5.17 0.69 3.47
N TYR A 195 5.30 2.01 3.55
CA TYR A 195 6.05 2.81 2.60
C TYR A 195 7.15 3.59 3.31
N PRO A 196 8.39 3.54 2.83
CA PRO A 196 9.51 4.21 3.46
C PRO A 196 9.33 5.73 3.57
N GLU A 197 8.65 6.36 2.60
CA GLU A 197 8.38 7.80 2.61
C GLU A 197 7.43 8.24 3.74
N ASP A 198 6.74 7.30 4.36
CA ASP A 198 5.77 7.54 5.42
C ASP A 198 6.34 7.19 6.79
N GLN A 199 7.55 6.61 6.81
CA GLN A 199 8.22 6.17 8.02
C GLN A 199 8.73 7.37 8.83
N ASP A 200 8.26 7.47 10.07
CA ASP A 200 8.82 8.44 11.02
C ASP A 200 10.26 8.06 11.40
N PRO A 201 11.10 9.01 11.83
CA PRO A 201 12.47 8.73 12.24
C PRO A 201 12.55 7.58 13.26
N VAL A 202 13.44 6.62 13.00
CA VAL A 202 13.69 5.48 13.89
C VAL A 202 14.89 5.81 14.77
N ASP A 203 14.74 5.75 16.09
CA ASP A 203 15.78 6.12 17.05
C ASP A 203 16.34 7.54 16.78
N GLY A 204 15.47 8.46 16.33
CA GLY A 204 15.83 9.84 16.01
C GLY A 204 16.59 10.00 14.67
N GLN A 205 16.69 8.94 13.85
CA GLN A 205 17.37 8.95 12.57
C GLN A 205 16.37 8.87 11.42
N ASP A 206 16.45 9.83 10.51
CA ASP A 206 15.64 9.87 9.30
C ASP A 206 16.17 8.86 8.27
N ILE A 207 15.26 8.07 7.67
CA ILE A 207 15.63 7.06 6.69
C ILE A 207 16.13 7.66 5.37
N GLY A 208 15.72 8.89 5.04
CA GLY A 208 16.17 9.60 3.85
C GLY A 208 17.63 10.07 3.97
N GLU A 209 18.07 10.38 5.21
CA GLU A 209 19.43 10.81 5.49
C GLU A 209 20.37 9.64 5.80
N LYS A 210 19.84 8.54 6.34
CA LYS A 210 20.58 7.38 6.86
C LYS A 210 20.14 6.07 6.18
N PRO A 211 20.75 5.71 5.04
CA PRO A 211 20.42 4.48 4.32
C PRO A 211 20.53 3.19 5.17
N GLU A 212 21.42 3.19 6.17
CA GLU A 212 21.60 2.06 7.08
C GLU A 212 20.33 1.77 7.88
N VAL A 213 19.52 2.80 8.17
CA VAL A 213 18.22 2.64 8.85
C VAL A 213 17.24 1.91 7.95
N ALA A 214 17.15 2.28 6.67
CA ALA A 214 16.32 1.57 5.70
C ALA A 214 16.75 0.11 5.55
N LEU A 215 18.08 -0.14 5.51
CA LEU A 215 18.64 -1.49 5.46
C LEU A 215 18.30 -2.31 6.71
N LYS A 216 18.35 -1.71 7.91
CA LYS A 216 17.95 -2.33 9.18
C LYS A 216 16.47 -2.72 9.13
N ILE A 217 15.60 -1.79 8.76
CA ILE A 217 14.16 -2.04 8.64
C ILE A 217 13.87 -3.19 7.65
N ALA A 218 14.50 -3.14 6.47
CA ALA A 218 14.32 -4.18 5.46
C ALA A 218 14.73 -5.58 5.97
N ARG A 219 15.79 -5.69 6.78
CA ARG A 219 16.20 -6.94 7.42
C ARG A 219 15.16 -7.45 8.41
N GLU A 220 14.66 -6.58 9.29
CA GLU A 220 13.68 -6.95 10.31
C GLU A 220 12.35 -7.36 9.68
N VAL A 221 11.86 -6.61 8.69
CA VAL A 221 10.64 -6.94 7.93
C VAL A 221 10.79 -8.25 7.16
N ARG A 222 11.99 -8.54 6.59
CA ARG A 222 12.28 -9.84 5.97
C ARG A 222 12.12 -10.99 6.96
N GLU A 223 12.60 -10.85 8.19
CA GLU A 223 12.47 -11.90 9.20
C GLU A 223 11.00 -12.16 9.58
N VAL A 224 10.18 -11.11 9.66
CA VAL A 224 8.72 -11.28 9.81
C VAL A 224 8.14 -12.07 8.62
N GLY A 225 8.52 -11.71 7.39
CA GLY A 225 8.12 -12.45 6.19
C GLY A 225 8.55 -13.91 6.21
N ASN A 226 9.78 -14.20 6.66
CA ASN A 226 10.30 -15.56 6.81
C ASN A 226 9.49 -16.40 7.82
N LYS A 227 9.06 -15.78 8.92
CA LYS A 227 8.19 -16.42 9.93
C LYS A 227 6.82 -16.75 9.33
N LEU A 228 6.18 -15.79 8.71
CA LEU A 228 4.87 -15.97 8.05
C LEU A 228 4.93 -17.04 6.96
N PHE A 229 6.00 -17.08 6.17
CA PHE A 229 6.20 -18.09 5.14
C PHE A 229 6.29 -19.51 5.74
N LYS A 230 7.00 -19.67 6.86
CA LYS A 230 7.08 -20.95 7.58
C LYS A 230 5.74 -21.39 8.18
N GLU A 231 4.88 -20.43 8.52
CA GLU A 231 3.52 -20.67 9.00
C GLU A 231 2.52 -20.99 7.85
N GLY A 232 2.96 -20.96 6.59
CA GLY A 232 2.12 -21.20 5.43
C GLY A 232 1.28 -19.99 5.00
N LYS A 233 1.47 -18.83 5.60
CA LYS A 233 0.79 -17.55 5.31
C LYS A 233 1.50 -16.86 4.14
N TYR A 234 1.36 -17.41 2.94
CA TYR A 234 2.18 -17.02 1.79
C TYR A 234 1.88 -15.61 1.26
N GLU A 235 0.62 -15.18 1.28
CA GLU A 235 0.23 -13.82 0.87
C GLU A 235 0.79 -12.77 1.83
N ASP A 236 0.64 -13.00 3.14
CA ASP A 236 1.19 -12.09 4.16
C ASP A 236 2.73 -12.03 4.07
N ALA A 237 3.39 -13.18 3.89
CA ALA A 237 4.83 -13.24 3.70
C ALA A 237 5.28 -12.46 2.44
N LEU A 238 4.53 -12.60 1.34
CA LEU A 238 4.77 -11.86 0.09
C LEU A 238 4.68 -10.35 0.32
N HIS A 239 3.65 -9.89 1.03
CA HIS A 239 3.50 -8.48 1.41
C HIS A 239 4.71 -7.95 2.19
N LYS A 240 5.23 -8.74 3.17
CA LYS A 240 6.42 -8.35 3.94
C LYS A 240 7.68 -8.31 3.09
N TYR A 241 7.90 -9.28 2.22
CA TYR A 241 9.05 -9.23 1.31
C TYR A 241 8.97 -8.03 0.36
N GLN A 242 7.80 -7.72 -0.18
CA GLN A 242 7.61 -6.54 -1.02
C GLN A 242 7.81 -5.23 -0.24
N LYS A 243 7.36 -5.18 1.02
CA LYS A 243 7.63 -4.05 1.91
C LYS A 243 9.14 -3.87 2.12
N ALA A 244 9.86 -4.94 2.46
CA ALA A 244 11.31 -4.89 2.62
C ALA A 244 12.03 -4.41 1.35
N ILE A 245 11.58 -4.87 0.17
CA ILE A 245 12.10 -4.40 -1.13
C ILE A 245 11.88 -2.89 -1.30
N ARG A 246 10.71 -2.33 -0.93
CA ARG A 246 10.47 -0.88 -1.00
C ARG A 246 11.46 -0.08 -0.15
N TYR A 247 11.83 -0.58 1.04
CA TYR A 247 12.85 0.06 1.88
C TYR A 247 14.25 0.00 1.25
N ILE A 248 14.59 -1.08 0.55
CA ILE A 248 15.83 -1.17 -0.24
C ILE A 248 15.77 -0.19 -1.42
N ASP A 249 14.65 -0.15 -2.14
CA ASP A 249 14.46 0.69 -3.32
C ASP A 249 14.38 2.19 -3.00
N PHE A 250 14.15 2.55 -1.75
CA PHE A 250 14.19 3.95 -1.33
C PHE A 250 15.56 4.60 -1.53
N HIS A 251 16.62 3.79 -1.52
CA HIS A 251 18.00 4.20 -1.76
C HIS A 251 18.61 3.48 -2.99
N VAL A 252 17.91 3.53 -4.13
CA VAL A 252 18.47 3.04 -5.42
C VAL A 252 19.81 3.72 -5.68
N ASP A 253 19.86 5.04 -5.50
CA ASP A 253 21.09 5.81 -5.53
C ASP A 253 21.50 6.15 -4.10
N LEU A 254 22.59 5.55 -3.63
CA LEU A 254 23.15 5.90 -2.32
C LEU A 254 23.72 7.34 -2.33
N PRO A 255 23.67 8.05 -1.19
CA PRO A 255 24.25 9.39 -1.08
C PRO A 255 25.73 9.43 -1.50
N LYS A 256 26.14 10.56 -2.07
CA LYS A 256 27.55 10.76 -2.43
C LYS A 256 28.45 10.59 -1.21
N GLY A 257 29.44 9.70 -1.31
CA GLY A 257 30.35 9.39 -0.21
C GLY A 257 29.91 8.22 0.68
N ALA A 258 28.81 7.55 0.39
CA ALA A 258 28.46 6.31 1.07
C ALA A 258 29.56 5.24 0.87
N PRO A 259 29.89 4.47 1.92
CA PRO A 259 30.88 3.40 1.81
C PRO A 259 30.47 2.37 0.73
N PRO A 260 31.44 1.88 -0.10
CA PRO A 260 31.13 0.83 -1.09
C PRO A 260 30.46 -0.40 -0.48
N GLU A 261 30.89 -0.79 0.72
CA GLU A 261 30.37 -1.94 1.46
C GLU A 261 28.87 -1.81 1.79
N LEU A 262 28.36 -0.59 1.80
CA LEU A 262 26.93 -0.35 2.01
C LEU A 262 26.13 -0.81 0.79
N ARG A 263 26.59 -0.54 -0.43
CA ARG A 263 25.99 -1.05 -1.67
C ARG A 263 25.96 -2.57 -1.66
N ASP A 264 27.08 -3.21 -1.35
CA ASP A 264 27.17 -4.67 -1.26
C ASP A 264 26.17 -5.23 -0.24
N SER A 265 25.97 -4.52 0.87
CA SER A 265 24.99 -4.90 1.90
C SER A 265 23.54 -4.79 1.43
N PHE A 266 23.21 -3.79 0.60
CA PHE A 266 21.90 -3.63 -0.02
C PHE A 266 21.64 -4.76 -1.03
N ASP A 267 22.59 -5.03 -1.92
CA ASP A 267 22.47 -6.06 -2.95
C ASP A 267 22.43 -7.48 -2.34
N ALA A 268 23.23 -7.73 -1.30
CA ALA A 268 23.21 -8.98 -0.55
C ALA A 268 21.87 -9.24 0.17
N LEU A 269 21.12 -8.19 0.53
CA LEU A 269 19.79 -8.33 1.10
C LEU A 269 18.71 -8.40 0.00
N LEU A 270 18.86 -7.65 -1.09
CA LEU A 270 17.88 -7.58 -2.18
C LEU A 270 17.75 -8.93 -2.90
N ALA A 271 18.84 -9.64 -3.16
CA ALA A 271 18.83 -10.93 -3.83
C ALA A 271 17.90 -11.96 -3.15
N PRO A 272 18.07 -12.28 -1.86
CA PRO A 272 17.16 -13.22 -1.20
C PRO A 272 15.72 -12.68 -1.07
N LEU A 273 15.52 -11.36 -0.96
CA LEU A 273 14.18 -10.76 -0.92
C LEU A 273 13.43 -10.98 -2.23
N LEU A 274 14.05 -10.73 -3.38
CA LEU A 274 13.45 -10.97 -4.70
C LEU A 274 13.14 -12.46 -4.89
N LEU A 275 14.10 -13.32 -4.56
CA LEU A 275 13.91 -14.76 -4.65
C LEU A 275 12.77 -15.24 -3.73
N ASN A 276 12.73 -14.82 -2.47
CA ASN A 276 11.67 -15.21 -1.55
C ASN A 276 10.31 -14.65 -1.94
N SER A 277 10.25 -13.43 -2.51
CA SER A 277 9.02 -12.88 -3.09
C SER A 277 8.48 -13.76 -4.22
N ALA A 278 9.35 -14.19 -5.15
CA ALA A 278 8.95 -15.09 -6.22
C ALA A 278 8.38 -16.41 -5.69
N LEU A 279 9.04 -17.00 -4.69
CA LEU A 279 8.59 -18.25 -4.08
C LEU A 279 7.25 -18.07 -3.34
N ALA A 280 7.11 -17.00 -2.56
CA ALA A 280 5.88 -16.70 -1.84
C ALA A 280 4.71 -16.46 -2.80
N ALA A 281 4.94 -15.71 -3.88
CA ALA A 281 3.95 -15.46 -4.93
C ALA A 281 3.47 -16.76 -5.61
N LEU A 282 4.40 -17.65 -5.95
CA LEU A 282 4.05 -18.96 -6.51
C LEU A 282 3.28 -19.85 -5.53
N ARG A 283 3.58 -19.78 -4.24
CA ARG A 283 2.88 -20.54 -3.20
C ARG A 283 1.50 -19.98 -2.88
N ALA A 284 1.33 -18.65 -2.94
CA ALA A 284 0.03 -17.98 -2.84
C ALA A 284 -0.87 -18.31 -4.04
N GLY A 285 -0.26 -18.56 -5.21
CA GLY A 285 -0.96 -19.05 -6.40
C GLY A 285 -1.67 -17.95 -7.20
N GLY A 286 -2.27 -18.36 -8.30
CA GLY A 286 -3.02 -17.49 -9.21
C GLY A 286 -2.17 -16.74 -10.25
N PRO A 287 -2.79 -16.35 -11.39
CA PRO A 287 -2.06 -15.71 -12.50
C PRO A 287 -1.41 -14.36 -12.16
N ALA A 288 -2.03 -13.58 -11.27
CA ALA A 288 -1.49 -12.29 -10.85
C ALA A 288 -0.17 -12.46 -10.09
N ASN A 289 -0.15 -13.42 -9.16
CA ASN A 289 1.05 -13.76 -8.38
C ASN A 289 2.13 -14.42 -9.25
N ALA A 290 1.76 -15.22 -10.25
CA ALA A 290 2.71 -15.73 -11.22
C ALA A 290 3.40 -14.61 -12.02
N ARG A 291 2.64 -13.62 -12.51
CA ARG A 291 3.23 -12.44 -13.17
C ARG A 291 4.11 -11.61 -12.24
N LEU A 292 3.76 -11.55 -10.95
CA LEU A 292 4.63 -10.92 -9.96
C LEU A 292 5.94 -11.69 -9.80
N ALA A 293 5.88 -13.03 -9.72
CA ALA A 293 7.06 -13.89 -9.65
C ALA A 293 7.99 -13.63 -10.84
N LEU A 294 7.46 -13.54 -12.07
CA LEU A 294 8.26 -13.19 -13.27
C LEU A 294 8.97 -11.84 -13.09
N ARG A 295 8.25 -10.79 -12.73
CA ARG A 295 8.86 -9.45 -12.56
C ARG A 295 10.01 -9.43 -11.56
N VAL A 296 9.89 -10.14 -10.44
CA VAL A 296 10.95 -10.13 -9.42
C VAL A 296 12.11 -11.05 -9.76
N THR A 297 11.88 -12.15 -10.50
CA THR A 297 12.97 -13.01 -11.01
C THR A 297 13.74 -12.34 -12.13
N ASP A 298 13.05 -11.71 -13.10
CA ASP A 298 13.68 -10.90 -14.15
C ASP A 298 14.56 -9.80 -13.55
N ARG A 299 14.03 -9.08 -12.54
CA ARG A 299 14.79 -8.06 -11.83
C ARG A 299 16.05 -8.61 -11.17
N ALA A 300 15.95 -9.77 -10.52
CA ALA A 300 17.09 -10.41 -9.86
C ALA A 300 18.17 -10.83 -10.87
N LEU A 301 17.75 -11.41 -12.00
CA LEU A 301 18.66 -11.88 -13.05
C LEU A 301 19.32 -10.74 -13.83
N ALA A 302 18.59 -9.63 -14.03
CA ALA A 302 19.09 -8.49 -14.82
C ALA A 302 20.00 -7.54 -14.03
N ASN A 303 19.73 -7.34 -12.71
CA ASN A 303 20.33 -6.24 -11.97
C ASN A 303 21.30 -6.67 -10.86
N LEU A 304 21.41 -7.99 -10.58
CA LEU A 304 22.24 -8.45 -9.46
C LEU A 304 23.28 -9.50 -9.93
N GLU A 305 24.45 -9.45 -9.32
CA GLU A 305 25.46 -10.49 -9.47
C GLU A 305 25.09 -11.70 -8.59
N LEU A 306 24.35 -12.64 -9.15
CA LEU A 306 23.92 -13.84 -8.46
C LEU A 306 24.91 -14.98 -8.62
N SER A 307 25.04 -15.83 -7.60
CA SER A 307 25.69 -17.13 -7.74
C SER A 307 24.95 -18.04 -8.73
N ASP A 308 25.63 -19.02 -9.32
CA ASP A 308 24.97 -19.99 -10.22
C ASP A 308 23.79 -20.71 -9.54
N THR A 309 23.90 -20.98 -8.24
CA THR A 309 22.83 -21.58 -7.46
C THR A 309 21.61 -20.63 -7.34
N ASP A 310 21.82 -19.35 -7.12
CA ASP A 310 20.73 -18.38 -6.99
C ASP A 310 20.14 -18.02 -8.36
N LYS A 311 20.97 -17.95 -9.42
CA LYS A 311 20.50 -17.88 -10.82
C LYS A 311 19.58 -19.06 -11.15
N ALA A 312 20.00 -20.28 -10.80
CA ALA A 312 19.19 -21.47 -11.04
C ALA A 312 17.85 -21.43 -10.28
N LYS A 313 17.85 -20.94 -9.02
CA LYS A 313 16.60 -20.74 -8.25
C LYS A 313 15.69 -19.70 -8.91
N ALA A 314 16.24 -18.57 -9.39
CA ALA A 314 15.48 -17.54 -10.10
C ALA A 314 14.83 -18.12 -11.35
N LEU A 315 15.61 -18.74 -12.24
CA LEU A 315 15.16 -19.36 -13.48
C LEU A 315 14.16 -20.50 -13.25
N TYR A 316 14.33 -21.28 -12.20
CA TYR A 316 13.38 -22.32 -11.83
C TYR A 316 12.02 -21.72 -11.44
N ARG A 317 12.00 -20.64 -10.65
CA ARG A 317 10.78 -19.95 -10.24
C ARG A 317 10.12 -19.22 -11.41
N GLU A 318 10.92 -18.64 -12.30
CA GLU A 318 10.46 -18.08 -13.58
C GLU A 318 9.74 -19.14 -14.42
N GLY A 319 10.37 -20.30 -14.62
CA GLY A 319 9.75 -21.41 -15.33
C GLY A 319 8.45 -21.90 -14.70
N LEU A 320 8.39 -22.01 -13.36
CA LEU A 320 7.15 -22.34 -12.65
C LEU A 320 6.06 -21.27 -12.85
N ALA A 321 6.43 -19.99 -12.89
CA ALA A 321 5.49 -18.91 -13.13
C ALA A 321 4.89 -18.97 -14.53
N HIS A 322 5.69 -19.22 -15.56
CA HIS A 322 5.23 -19.46 -16.94
C HIS A 322 4.30 -20.67 -17.03
N VAL A 323 4.58 -21.74 -16.28
CA VAL A 323 3.66 -22.90 -16.19
C VAL A 323 2.28 -22.48 -15.66
N VAL A 324 2.21 -21.63 -14.63
CA VAL A 324 0.94 -21.17 -14.04
C VAL A 324 0.12 -20.37 -15.04
N ILE A 325 0.76 -19.60 -15.91
CA ILE A 325 0.07 -18.77 -16.93
C ILE A 325 -0.03 -19.43 -18.30
N ASN A 326 0.30 -20.73 -18.40
CA ASN A 326 0.21 -21.57 -19.59
C ASN A 326 1.15 -21.16 -20.76
N GLU A 327 2.29 -20.61 -20.44
CA GLU A 327 3.37 -20.25 -21.37
C GLU A 327 4.45 -21.37 -21.33
N ASP A 328 4.12 -22.53 -21.94
CA ASP A 328 4.94 -23.74 -21.84
C ASP A 328 6.28 -23.62 -22.59
N GLU A 329 6.40 -22.77 -23.61
CA GLU A 329 7.63 -22.59 -24.39
C GLU A 329 8.65 -21.77 -23.59
N GLU A 330 8.21 -20.68 -22.96
CA GLU A 330 9.00 -19.86 -22.05
C GLU A 330 9.39 -20.65 -20.79
N ALA A 331 8.47 -21.48 -20.29
CA ALA A 331 8.75 -22.38 -19.17
C ALA A 331 9.86 -23.38 -19.50
N GLU A 332 9.85 -24.00 -20.72
CA GLU A 332 10.92 -24.90 -21.15
C GLU A 332 12.27 -24.19 -21.23
N GLU A 333 12.28 -22.96 -21.76
CA GLU A 333 13.52 -22.18 -21.89
C GLU A 333 14.11 -21.84 -20.49
N ALA A 334 13.31 -21.30 -19.59
CA ALA A 334 13.76 -20.94 -18.25
C ALA A 334 14.23 -22.15 -17.44
N LEU A 335 13.46 -23.25 -17.44
CA LEU A 335 13.82 -24.50 -16.78
C LEU A 335 15.05 -25.16 -17.40
N GLY A 336 15.22 -25.06 -18.72
CA GLY A 336 16.40 -25.54 -19.43
C GLY A 336 17.68 -24.81 -19.02
N LYS A 337 17.60 -23.47 -18.90
CA LYS A 337 18.69 -22.63 -18.37
C LYS A 337 19.01 -22.98 -16.91
N ALA A 338 17.98 -23.15 -16.07
CA ALA A 338 18.16 -23.55 -14.68
C ALA A 338 18.88 -24.89 -14.56
N HIS A 339 18.45 -25.90 -15.35
CA HIS A 339 19.05 -27.24 -15.35
C HIS A 339 20.52 -27.23 -15.86
N ALA A 340 20.86 -26.35 -16.78
CA ALA A 340 22.22 -26.20 -17.27
C ALA A 340 23.20 -25.72 -16.17
N LEU A 341 22.71 -24.87 -15.24
CA LEU A 341 23.49 -24.36 -14.09
C LEU A 341 23.65 -25.41 -12.98
N VAL A 342 22.60 -26.22 -12.72
CA VAL A 342 22.57 -27.22 -11.62
C VAL A 342 22.01 -28.53 -12.14
N LYS A 343 22.87 -29.31 -12.81
CA LYS A 343 22.48 -30.57 -13.52
C LYS A 343 21.92 -31.65 -12.58
N ASP A 344 22.34 -31.67 -11.33
CA ASP A 344 21.99 -32.71 -10.37
C ASP A 344 20.69 -32.42 -9.61
N ASP A 345 20.05 -31.26 -9.85
CA ASP A 345 18.79 -30.91 -9.19
C ASP A 345 17.61 -31.67 -9.81
N LYS A 346 17.13 -32.67 -9.04
CA LYS A 346 16.03 -33.53 -9.44
C LYS A 346 14.69 -32.81 -9.63
N ALA A 347 14.46 -31.73 -8.87
CA ALA A 347 13.20 -30.96 -8.95
C ALA A 347 13.14 -30.18 -10.26
N ILE A 348 14.23 -29.53 -10.64
CA ILE A 348 14.34 -28.80 -11.92
C ILE A 348 14.20 -29.80 -13.10
N ALA A 349 14.93 -30.89 -13.06
CA ALA A 349 14.88 -31.91 -14.12
C ALA A 349 13.46 -32.49 -14.29
N ALA A 350 12.78 -32.81 -13.19
CA ALA A 350 11.43 -33.36 -13.21
C ALA A 350 10.42 -32.38 -13.81
N GLU A 351 10.50 -31.08 -13.44
CA GLU A 351 9.58 -30.08 -13.96
C GLU A 351 9.82 -29.78 -15.44
N LEU A 352 11.09 -29.72 -15.86
CA LEU A 352 11.47 -29.58 -17.26
C LEU A 352 10.89 -30.73 -18.13
N GLU A 353 10.98 -31.98 -17.67
CA GLU A 353 10.42 -33.13 -18.40
C GLU A 353 8.88 -33.09 -18.47
N LYS A 354 8.18 -32.58 -17.42
CA LYS A 354 6.74 -32.39 -17.49
C LYS A 354 6.35 -31.36 -18.55
N VAL A 355 7.05 -30.21 -18.58
CA VAL A 355 6.81 -29.16 -19.58
C VAL A 355 7.06 -29.70 -21.00
N ARG A 356 8.19 -30.41 -21.24
CA ARG A 356 8.49 -31.04 -22.51
C ARG A 356 7.44 -32.07 -22.93
N GLY A 357 6.89 -32.82 -21.97
CA GLY A 357 5.79 -33.76 -22.21
C GLY A 357 4.52 -33.05 -22.71
N ARG A 358 4.16 -31.90 -22.09
CA ARG A 358 3.02 -31.09 -22.54
C ARG A 358 3.23 -30.56 -23.96
N LEU A 359 4.39 -29.98 -24.24
CA LEU A 359 4.73 -29.45 -25.57
C LEU A 359 4.71 -30.55 -26.66
N ARG A 360 5.27 -31.74 -26.38
CA ARG A 360 5.17 -32.88 -27.30
C ARG A 360 3.72 -33.26 -27.60
N GLY A 361 2.89 -33.36 -26.56
CA GLY A 361 1.46 -33.64 -26.69
C GLY A 361 0.69 -32.60 -27.51
N LYS A 362 1.00 -31.30 -27.32
CA LYS A 362 0.43 -30.19 -28.10
C LYS A 362 0.79 -30.30 -29.57
N ARG A 363 2.06 -30.48 -29.90
CA ARG A 363 2.56 -30.65 -31.28
C ARG A 363 1.97 -31.88 -31.99
N GLU A 364 1.75 -33.00 -31.27
CA GLU A 364 1.08 -34.16 -31.84
C GLU A 364 -0.40 -33.92 -32.15
N LYS A 365 -1.10 -33.23 -31.27
CA LYS A 365 -2.52 -32.85 -31.50
C LYS A 365 -2.63 -31.94 -32.72
N GLU A 366 -1.77 -30.96 -32.85
CA GLU A 366 -1.72 -30.02 -33.97
C GLU A 366 -1.42 -30.78 -35.30
N LYS A 367 -0.44 -31.68 -35.31
CA LYS A 367 -0.16 -32.52 -36.48
C LYS A 367 -1.36 -33.39 -36.87
N LYS A 368 -2.08 -33.97 -35.91
CA LYS A 368 -3.29 -34.77 -36.18
C LYS A 368 -4.43 -33.90 -36.71
N ALA A 369 -4.62 -32.70 -36.15
CA ALA A 369 -5.63 -31.75 -36.64
C ALA A 369 -5.33 -31.30 -38.07
N PHE A 370 -4.07 -30.94 -38.36
CA PHE A 370 -3.61 -30.56 -39.69
C PHE A 370 -3.85 -31.68 -40.72
N LYS A 371 -3.48 -32.94 -40.40
CA LYS A 371 -3.76 -34.08 -41.30
C LYS A 371 -5.25 -34.27 -41.60
N LYS A 372 -6.14 -33.99 -40.64
CA LYS A 372 -7.59 -34.09 -40.87
C LYS A 372 -8.17 -32.96 -41.74
N MET A 373 -7.49 -31.84 -41.86
CA MET A 373 -7.93 -30.71 -42.70
C MET A 373 -7.62 -30.95 -44.20
N PHE A 374 -6.70 -31.87 -44.49
CA PHE A 374 -6.23 -32.18 -45.86
C PHE A 374 -6.54 -33.63 -46.29
N ALA A 375 -7.30 -34.38 -45.50
CA ALA A 375 -7.85 -35.67 -45.84
C ALA A 375 -9.35 -35.56 -46.14
#